data_0f6ea14a356e70350a8aab8438d07f69
#
_entry.id   0f6ea14a356e70350a8aab8438d07f69
#
_cell.length_a   1.000
_cell.length_b   1.000
_cell.length_c   1.000
_cell.angle_alpha   90.00
_cell.angle_beta   90.00
_cell.angle_gamma   90.00
#
_symmetry.space_group_name_H-M   'P 1'
#
loop_
_entity.id
_entity.type
_entity.pdbx_description
1 polymer ?
#
loop_
_entity_poly.entity_id
_entity_poly.type
_entity_poly.pdbx_seq_one_letter_code
_entity_poly.pdbx_strand_id
1 'polypeptide(L)'
;MELKDIFSKRLRNARLMRGLSMQQLCVMMNDIVTKQSVSKYERGESMPDSTILIALCKALNISPDYLFRENRSALNNVHYRKLTRLSAKEEKSINLMVEDTIERINEIEDICGIERHFDASSFTCQVKSLNDVFSAATKLRTDWNIGNAAISKHPTPIAIQLHPQCLLGIQSILRNWTFLIFKQV
;
A
#
# COMPACT_ATOMS: atom_id res chain seq x y z
N MET A 1 13.77 -17.74 -4.24
CA MET A 1 12.51 -17.74 -5.02
C MET A 1 12.92 -17.59 -6.47
N GLU A 2 12.39 -18.40 -7.39
CA GLU A 2 12.75 -18.28 -8.81
C GLU A 2 12.19 -16.96 -9.39
N LEU A 3 12.91 -16.38 -10.37
CA LEU A 3 12.51 -15.12 -11.03
C LEU A 3 11.09 -15.20 -11.59
N LYS A 4 10.71 -16.36 -12.05
CA LYS A 4 9.40 -16.69 -12.60
C LYS A 4 8.27 -16.60 -11.55
N ASP A 5 8.57 -17.00 -10.30
CA ASP A 5 7.63 -16.90 -9.18
C ASP A 5 7.42 -15.45 -8.75
N ILE A 6 8.50 -14.66 -8.75
CA ILE A 6 8.44 -13.23 -8.46
C ILE A 6 7.55 -12.55 -9.50
N PHE A 7 7.85 -12.76 -10.76
CA PHE A 7 7.09 -12.18 -11.88
C PHE A 7 5.60 -12.52 -11.79
N SER A 8 5.27 -13.80 -11.59
CA SER A 8 3.87 -14.28 -11.56
C SER A 8 3.06 -13.60 -10.46
N LYS A 9 3.63 -13.50 -9.26
CA LYS A 9 3.02 -12.81 -8.12
C LYS A 9 2.86 -11.31 -8.36
N ARG A 10 3.90 -10.65 -8.88
CA ARG A 10 3.90 -9.22 -9.18
C ARG A 10 2.89 -8.87 -10.27
N LEU A 11 2.82 -9.65 -11.34
CA LEU A 11 1.84 -9.46 -12.40
C LEU A 11 0.40 -9.55 -11.86
N ARG A 12 0.12 -10.59 -11.06
CA ARG A 12 -1.18 -10.75 -10.42
C ARG A 12 -1.51 -9.57 -9.49
N ASN A 13 -0.54 -9.14 -8.67
CA ASN A 13 -0.71 -8.01 -7.77
C ASN A 13 -1.00 -6.72 -8.54
N ALA A 14 -0.24 -6.42 -9.58
CA ALA A 14 -0.45 -5.24 -10.43
C ALA A 14 -1.85 -5.21 -11.04
N ARG A 15 -2.34 -6.34 -11.55
CA ARG A 15 -3.70 -6.43 -12.08
C ARG A 15 -4.76 -6.21 -10.99
N LEU A 16 -4.58 -6.80 -9.82
CA LEU A 16 -5.51 -6.66 -8.69
C LEU A 16 -5.50 -5.25 -8.10
N MET A 17 -4.35 -4.59 -8.02
CA MET A 17 -4.25 -3.17 -7.61
C MET A 17 -5.10 -2.27 -8.52
N ARG A 18 -5.14 -2.56 -9.82
CA ARG A 18 -5.99 -1.86 -10.80
C ARG A 18 -7.46 -2.30 -10.76
N GLY A 19 -7.81 -3.25 -9.91
CA GLY A 19 -9.16 -3.82 -9.83
C GLY A 19 -9.59 -4.55 -11.10
N LEU A 20 -8.66 -4.97 -11.96
CA LEU A 20 -8.96 -5.59 -13.25
C LEU A 20 -9.20 -7.10 -13.14
N SER A 21 -10.16 -7.62 -13.90
CA SER A 21 -10.22 -9.05 -14.23
C SER A 21 -9.19 -9.38 -15.31
N MET A 22 -8.86 -10.67 -15.48
CA MET A 22 -7.95 -11.10 -16.57
C MET A 22 -8.52 -10.72 -17.94
N GLN A 23 -9.84 -10.80 -18.13
CA GLN A 23 -10.48 -10.42 -19.39
C GLN A 23 -10.36 -8.91 -19.66
N GLN A 24 -10.57 -8.08 -18.64
CA GLN A 24 -10.41 -6.63 -18.78
C GLN A 24 -8.97 -6.26 -19.11
N LEU A 25 -7.98 -6.97 -18.54
CA LEU A 25 -6.58 -6.77 -18.90
C LEU A 25 -6.31 -7.11 -20.37
N CYS A 26 -6.86 -8.24 -20.88
CA CYS A 26 -6.73 -8.59 -22.30
C CYS A 26 -7.30 -7.49 -23.21
N VAL A 27 -8.50 -6.99 -22.91
CA VAL A 27 -9.12 -5.89 -23.67
C VAL A 27 -8.24 -4.62 -23.63
N MET A 28 -7.67 -4.25 -22.48
CA MET A 28 -6.75 -3.11 -22.37
C MET A 28 -5.46 -3.28 -23.17
N MET A 29 -5.08 -4.52 -23.46
CA MET A 29 -3.96 -4.87 -24.31
C MET A 29 -4.36 -5.04 -25.78
N ASN A 30 -5.56 -4.62 -26.20
CA ASN A 30 -6.12 -4.82 -27.55
C ASN A 30 -6.14 -6.30 -27.95
N ASP A 31 -6.41 -7.20 -27.00
CA ASP A 31 -6.50 -8.65 -27.16
C ASP A 31 -5.24 -9.32 -27.77
N ILE A 32 -4.07 -8.66 -27.63
CA ILE A 32 -2.77 -9.24 -28.05
C ILE A 32 -2.49 -10.56 -27.30
N VAL A 33 -3.02 -10.71 -26.09
CA VAL A 33 -2.92 -11.93 -25.30
C VAL A 33 -4.30 -12.45 -24.93
N THR A 34 -4.40 -13.78 -24.80
CA THR A 34 -5.64 -14.43 -24.35
C THR A 34 -5.70 -14.48 -22.82
N LYS A 35 -6.91 -14.59 -22.27
CA LYS A 35 -7.12 -14.83 -20.84
C LYS A 35 -6.35 -16.06 -20.33
N GLN A 36 -6.23 -17.11 -21.17
CA GLN A 36 -5.48 -18.32 -20.85
C GLN A 36 -3.98 -18.03 -20.72
N SER A 37 -3.42 -17.20 -21.62
CA SER A 37 -2.03 -16.79 -21.55
C SER A 37 -1.76 -15.98 -20.29
N VAL A 38 -2.61 -14.98 -19.97
CA VAL A 38 -2.50 -14.21 -18.72
C VAL A 38 -2.55 -15.14 -17.50
N SER A 39 -3.48 -16.12 -17.52
CA SER A 39 -3.57 -17.11 -16.43
C SER A 39 -2.30 -17.94 -16.27
N LYS A 40 -1.66 -18.38 -17.36
CA LYS A 40 -0.39 -19.11 -17.33
C LYS A 40 0.74 -18.24 -16.77
N TYR A 41 0.80 -16.96 -17.15
CA TYR A 41 1.76 -16.00 -16.61
C TYR A 41 1.59 -15.80 -15.10
N GLU A 42 0.35 -15.62 -14.62
CA GLU A 42 0.07 -15.43 -13.20
C GLU A 42 0.27 -16.70 -12.35
N ARG A 43 0.28 -17.88 -12.94
CA ARG A 43 0.62 -19.14 -12.26
C ARG A 43 2.11 -19.48 -12.36
N GLY A 44 2.89 -18.69 -13.10
CA GLY A 44 4.30 -18.97 -13.32
C GLY A 44 4.55 -20.18 -14.25
N GLU A 45 3.58 -20.60 -15.06
CA GLU A 45 3.75 -21.70 -16.00
C GLU A 45 4.54 -21.28 -17.24
N SER A 46 4.45 -20.01 -17.62
CA SER A 46 5.19 -19.44 -18.75
C SER A 46 5.56 -17.99 -18.48
N MET A 47 6.54 -17.49 -19.22
CA MET A 47 6.94 -16.07 -19.21
C MET A 47 6.52 -15.44 -20.53
N PRO A 48 6.08 -14.16 -20.53
CA PRO A 48 5.84 -13.42 -21.74
C PRO A 48 7.16 -13.08 -22.45
N ASP A 49 7.11 -12.87 -23.75
CA ASP A 49 8.18 -12.24 -24.50
C ASP A 49 8.28 -10.74 -24.18
N SER A 50 9.33 -10.08 -24.67
CA SER A 50 9.58 -8.66 -24.39
C SER A 50 8.45 -7.76 -24.92
N THR A 51 7.82 -8.09 -26.03
CA THR A 51 6.75 -7.30 -26.62
C THR A 51 5.50 -7.34 -25.74
N ILE A 52 5.12 -8.54 -25.29
CA ILE A 52 3.99 -8.75 -24.39
C ILE A 52 4.30 -8.14 -23.02
N LEU A 53 5.54 -8.26 -22.53
CA LEU A 53 5.97 -7.66 -21.26
C LEU A 53 5.76 -6.12 -21.27
N ILE A 54 6.20 -5.46 -22.34
CA ILE A 54 6.04 -4.01 -22.49
C ILE A 54 4.56 -3.63 -22.57
N ALA A 55 3.76 -4.42 -23.29
CA ALA A 55 2.32 -4.21 -23.39
C ALA A 55 1.61 -4.36 -22.03
N LEU A 56 2.00 -5.38 -21.23
CA LEU A 56 1.52 -5.56 -19.85
C LEU A 56 1.88 -4.35 -18.97
N CYS A 57 3.13 -3.88 -19.03
CA CYS A 57 3.57 -2.72 -18.27
C CYS A 57 2.77 -1.46 -18.62
N LYS A 58 2.52 -1.21 -19.90
CA LYS A 58 1.70 -0.08 -20.37
C LYS A 58 0.25 -0.20 -19.90
N ALA A 59 -0.38 -1.37 -20.08
CA ALA A 59 -1.77 -1.61 -19.69
C ALA A 59 -1.98 -1.47 -18.17
N LEU A 60 -1.01 -1.93 -17.37
CA LEU A 60 -1.06 -1.87 -15.91
C LEU A 60 -0.50 -0.57 -15.33
N ASN A 61 0.12 0.29 -16.16
CA ASN A 61 0.81 1.51 -15.75
C ASN A 61 1.86 1.26 -14.66
N ILE A 62 2.73 0.31 -14.91
CA ILE A 62 3.85 -0.07 -14.02
C ILE A 62 5.16 -0.05 -14.80
N SER A 63 6.28 0.07 -14.11
CA SER A 63 7.60 -0.12 -14.70
C SER A 63 7.91 -1.62 -14.87
N PRO A 64 8.74 -2.01 -15.84
CA PRO A 64 9.20 -3.40 -15.97
C PRO A 64 9.92 -3.91 -14.70
N ASP A 65 10.68 -3.03 -14.04
CA ASP A 65 11.38 -3.30 -12.81
C ASP A 65 10.44 -3.80 -11.68
N TYR A 66 9.23 -3.23 -11.57
CA TYR A 66 8.22 -3.68 -10.62
C TYR A 66 7.95 -5.19 -10.71
N LEU A 67 7.93 -5.74 -11.91
CA LEU A 67 7.59 -7.16 -12.13
C LEU A 67 8.67 -8.13 -11.66
N PHE A 68 9.90 -7.65 -11.46
CA PHE A 68 11.04 -8.48 -11.07
C PHE A 68 11.55 -8.18 -9.67
N ARG A 69 10.96 -7.19 -8.98
CA ARG A 69 11.31 -6.84 -7.62
C ARG A 69 10.73 -7.83 -6.61
N GLU A 70 11.55 -8.33 -5.69
CA GLU A 70 11.10 -9.21 -4.62
C GLU A 70 10.07 -8.54 -3.72
N ASN A 71 9.09 -9.32 -3.23
CA ASN A 71 8.17 -8.86 -2.20
C ASN A 71 8.87 -8.91 -0.84
N ARG A 72 9.09 -7.75 -0.23
CA ARG A 72 9.73 -7.64 1.08
C ARG A 72 8.74 -7.39 2.21
N SER A 73 7.54 -6.93 1.91
CA SER A 73 6.54 -6.54 2.90
C SER A 73 5.25 -7.30 2.71
N ALA A 74 4.67 -7.78 3.81
CA ALA A 74 3.30 -8.28 3.85
C ALA A 74 2.57 -7.55 4.96
N LEU A 75 1.45 -6.93 4.64
CA LEU A 75 0.60 -6.30 5.65
C LEU A 75 -0.20 -7.36 6.39
N ASN A 76 0.03 -7.46 7.70
CA ASN A 76 -0.75 -8.30 8.59
C ASN A 76 -1.69 -7.43 9.43
N ASN A 77 -2.91 -7.90 9.65
CA ASN A 77 -3.88 -7.27 10.55
C ASN A 77 -4.23 -5.81 10.20
N VAL A 78 -4.56 -5.57 8.94
CA VAL A 78 -4.97 -4.23 8.50
C VAL A 78 -6.37 -3.91 9.01
N HIS A 79 -6.49 -2.86 9.80
CA HIS A 79 -7.75 -2.37 10.30
C HIS A 79 -8.16 -1.07 9.59
N TYR A 80 -9.31 -1.10 8.93
CA TYR A 80 -9.84 0.07 8.24
C TYR A 80 -10.83 0.83 9.12
N ARG A 81 -10.64 2.14 9.24
CA ARG A 81 -11.68 3.03 9.74
C ARG A 81 -12.59 3.42 8.57
N LYS A 82 -13.56 2.59 8.26
CA LYS A 82 -14.45 2.78 7.11
C LYS A 82 -15.84 3.23 7.52
N LEU A 83 -16.35 4.21 6.77
CA LEU A 83 -17.74 4.68 6.89
C LEU A 83 -18.69 3.79 6.06
N THR A 84 -18.21 3.19 4.98
CA THR A 84 -18.99 2.34 4.08
C THR A 84 -18.33 0.96 3.96
N ARG A 85 -19.14 -0.04 3.63
CA ARG A 85 -18.67 -1.41 3.45
C ARG A 85 -18.00 -1.52 2.07
N LEU A 86 -16.70 -1.70 2.05
CA LEU A 86 -15.95 -2.00 0.82
C LEU A 86 -16.25 -3.44 0.36
N SER A 87 -16.27 -3.67 -0.94
CA SER A 87 -16.26 -5.03 -1.47
C SER A 87 -14.90 -5.69 -1.21
N ALA A 88 -14.87 -7.01 -1.11
CA ALA A 88 -13.62 -7.77 -0.93
C ALA A 88 -12.59 -7.49 -2.04
N LYS A 89 -13.06 -7.16 -3.25
CA LYS A 89 -12.21 -6.80 -4.39
C LYS A 89 -11.54 -5.44 -4.17
N GLU A 90 -12.28 -4.44 -3.72
CA GLU A 90 -11.76 -3.10 -3.43
C GLU A 90 -10.81 -3.14 -2.25
N GLU A 91 -11.17 -3.87 -1.19
CA GLU A 91 -10.31 -4.06 -0.03
C GLU A 91 -8.96 -4.68 -0.40
N LYS A 92 -8.97 -5.72 -1.24
CA LYS A 92 -7.74 -6.34 -1.74
C LYS A 92 -6.92 -5.39 -2.61
N SER A 93 -7.56 -4.61 -3.48
CA SER A 93 -6.89 -3.61 -4.31
C SER A 93 -6.18 -2.56 -3.45
N ILE A 94 -6.87 -2.04 -2.44
CA ILE A 94 -6.33 -1.03 -1.52
C ILE A 94 -5.15 -1.61 -0.72
N ASN A 95 -5.26 -2.83 -0.20
CA ASN A 95 -4.17 -3.48 0.54
C ASN A 95 -2.90 -3.58 -0.30
N LEU A 96 -3.02 -4.05 -1.53
CA LEU A 96 -1.88 -4.18 -2.44
C LEU A 96 -1.27 -2.83 -2.82
N MET A 97 -2.08 -1.77 -2.97
CA MET A 97 -1.57 -0.40 -3.19
C MET A 97 -0.77 0.11 -1.99
N VAL A 98 -1.26 -0.15 -0.79
CA VAL A 98 -0.57 0.24 0.46
C VAL A 98 0.73 -0.54 0.61
N GLU A 99 0.71 -1.85 0.36
CA GLU A 99 1.92 -2.69 0.37
C GLU A 99 2.98 -2.16 -0.60
N ASP A 100 2.61 -1.90 -1.85
CA ASP A 100 3.54 -1.36 -2.85
C ASP A 100 4.11 0.01 -2.44
N THR A 101 3.28 0.86 -1.83
CA THR A 101 3.72 2.18 -1.34
C THR A 101 4.73 2.03 -0.21
N ILE A 102 4.47 1.15 0.75
CA ILE A 102 5.38 0.88 1.87
C ILE A 102 6.70 0.29 1.36
N GLU A 103 6.65 -0.65 0.43
CA GLU A 103 7.86 -1.23 -0.17
C GLU A 103 8.75 -0.17 -0.82
N ARG A 104 8.15 0.77 -1.56
CA ARG A 104 8.91 1.87 -2.19
C ARG A 104 9.53 2.81 -1.16
N ILE A 105 8.81 3.11 -0.07
CA ILE A 105 9.33 3.96 1.00
C ILE A 105 10.51 3.25 1.67
N ASN A 106 10.36 1.98 2.03
CA ASN A 106 11.43 1.21 2.65
C ASN A 106 12.67 1.13 1.74
N GLU A 107 12.48 0.95 0.43
CA GLU A 107 13.58 0.92 -0.53
C GLU A 107 14.33 2.26 -0.59
N ILE A 108 13.60 3.38 -0.58
CA ILE A 108 14.21 4.72 -0.54
C ILE A 108 14.95 4.93 0.79
N GLU A 109 14.37 4.51 1.91
CA GLU A 109 15.01 4.60 3.24
C GLU A 109 16.29 3.76 3.30
N ASP A 110 16.27 2.53 2.77
CA ASP A 110 17.45 1.66 2.65
C ASP A 110 18.56 2.35 1.82
N ILE A 111 18.20 2.93 0.68
CA ILE A 111 19.17 3.64 -0.19
C ILE A 111 19.76 4.88 0.51
N CYS A 112 18.92 5.58 1.30
CA CYS A 112 19.33 6.77 2.05
C CYS A 112 20.07 6.43 3.36
N GLY A 113 20.17 5.16 3.74
CA GLY A 113 20.76 4.74 5.02
C GLY A 113 19.93 5.19 6.22
N ILE A 114 18.61 5.36 6.06
CA ILE A 114 17.70 5.79 7.13
C ILE A 114 17.20 4.56 7.88
N GLU A 115 17.76 4.31 9.04
CA GLU A 115 17.23 3.28 9.95
C GLU A 115 16.13 3.86 10.83
N ARG A 116 14.94 3.29 10.77
CA ARG A 116 13.82 3.69 11.62
C ARG A 116 13.38 2.53 12.49
N HIS A 117 13.56 2.68 13.77
CA HIS A 117 13.05 1.75 14.77
C HIS A 117 11.90 2.41 15.52
N PHE A 118 10.71 1.83 15.42
CA PHE A 118 9.59 2.19 16.27
C PHE A 118 9.48 1.18 17.41
N ASP A 119 9.85 1.62 18.60
CA ASP A 119 9.65 0.84 19.82
C ASP A 119 8.32 1.21 20.48
N ALA A 120 7.33 0.32 20.33
CA ALA A 120 6.03 0.50 20.96
C ALA A 120 6.02 0.12 22.44
N SER A 121 7.06 -0.51 22.97
CA SER A 121 7.08 -1.04 24.34
C SER A 121 6.95 0.08 25.39
N SER A 122 7.54 1.25 25.12
CA SER A 122 7.47 2.42 25.98
C SER A 122 6.09 3.08 26.03
N PHE A 123 5.19 2.73 25.08
CA PHE A 123 3.84 3.32 24.96
C PHE A 123 2.72 2.37 25.37
N THR A 124 3.05 1.17 25.84
CA THR A 124 2.03 0.22 26.32
C THR A 124 1.53 0.66 27.68
N CYS A 125 0.21 0.80 27.82
CA CYS A 125 -0.43 1.07 29.11
C CYS A 125 -1.71 0.24 29.24
N GLN A 126 -2.04 -0.12 30.49
CA GLN A 126 -3.33 -0.75 30.78
C GLN A 126 -4.39 0.33 30.92
N VAL A 127 -5.45 0.25 30.12
CA VAL A 127 -6.58 1.17 30.14
C VAL A 127 -7.74 0.49 30.88
N LYS A 128 -8.15 1.03 32.02
CA LYS A 128 -9.27 0.56 32.83
C LYS A 128 -10.39 1.60 32.90
N SER A 129 -10.09 2.85 32.67
CA SER A 129 -11.02 3.98 32.76
C SER A 129 -10.76 5.01 31.64
N LEU A 130 -11.72 5.91 31.41
CA LEU A 130 -11.54 7.04 30.49
C LEU A 130 -10.42 7.97 30.93
N ASN A 131 -10.19 8.11 32.22
CA ASN A 131 -9.10 8.95 32.76
C ASN A 131 -7.73 8.37 32.37
N ASP A 132 -7.60 7.04 32.33
CA ASP A 132 -6.35 6.41 31.89
C ASP A 132 -6.05 6.71 30.42
N VAL A 133 -7.10 6.79 29.57
CA VAL A 133 -6.95 7.17 28.14
C VAL A 133 -6.40 8.61 28.04
N PHE A 134 -6.97 9.55 28.80
CA PHE A 134 -6.49 10.94 28.79
C PHE A 134 -5.06 11.05 29.34
N SER A 135 -4.74 10.32 30.40
CA SER A 135 -3.39 10.30 30.99
C SER A 135 -2.37 9.72 30.01
N ALA A 136 -2.71 8.61 29.34
CA ALA A 136 -1.86 7.99 28.32
C ALA A 136 -1.64 8.92 27.12
N ALA A 137 -2.71 9.56 26.63
CA ALA A 137 -2.61 10.52 25.54
C ALA A 137 -1.74 11.74 25.90
N THR A 138 -1.89 12.26 27.13
CA THR A 138 -1.09 13.39 27.61
C THR A 138 0.38 13.00 27.73
N LYS A 139 0.66 11.83 28.31
CA LYS A 139 2.02 11.30 28.40
C LYS A 139 2.65 11.17 27.02
N LEU A 140 1.98 10.53 26.08
CA LEU A 140 2.46 10.36 24.71
C LEU A 140 2.76 11.71 24.04
N ARG A 141 1.88 12.70 24.22
CA ARG A 141 2.08 14.05 23.68
C ARG A 141 3.31 14.74 24.28
N THR A 142 3.54 14.52 25.56
CA THR A 142 4.73 15.06 26.26
C THR A 142 6.00 14.38 25.76
N ASP A 143 6.02 13.05 25.72
CA ASP A 143 7.16 12.24 25.25
C ASP A 143 7.54 12.59 23.80
N TRP A 144 6.55 12.89 22.97
CA TRP A 144 6.75 13.28 21.58
C TRP A 144 6.90 14.79 21.36
N ASN A 145 6.83 15.59 22.41
CA ASN A 145 6.93 17.05 22.35
C ASN A 145 5.94 17.71 21.36
N ILE A 146 4.72 17.16 21.24
CA ILE A 146 3.69 17.64 20.30
C ILE A 146 2.87 18.80 20.87
N GLY A 147 2.89 19.00 22.19
CA GLY A 147 2.04 19.97 22.88
C GLY A 147 0.56 19.53 22.94
N ASN A 148 -0.28 20.42 23.49
CA ASN A 148 -1.70 20.14 23.72
C ASN A 148 -2.63 20.68 22.62
N ALA A 149 -2.10 21.38 21.63
CA ALA A 149 -2.88 21.89 20.52
C ALA A 149 -3.44 20.76 19.64
N ALA A 150 -4.52 21.04 18.91
CA ALA A 150 -5.05 20.11 17.93
C ALA A 150 -3.98 19.80 16.86
N ILE A 151 -3.81 18.52 16.54
CA ILE A 151 -2.92 18.12 15.47
C ILE A 151 -3.53 18.61 14.15
N SER A 152 -2.80 19.45 13.43
CA SER A 152 -3.27 20.03 12.17
C SER A 152 -3.53 18.91 11.14
N LYS A 153 -4.50 19.14 10.25
CA LYS A 153 -4.80 18.21 9.14
C LYS A 153 -3.65 18.12 8.11
N HIS A 154 -2.72 19.07 8.14
CA HIS A 154 -1.53 19.03 7.34
C HIS A 154 -0.42 18.30 8.09
N PRO A 155 0.34 17.42 7.41
CA PRO A 155 1.48 16.78 8.03
C PRO A 155 2.48 17.87 8.41
N THR A 156 2.53 18.15 9.69
CA THR A 156 3.61 18.96 10.24
C THR A 156 4.90 18.15 10.20
N PRO A 157 6.09 18.78 10.20
CA PRO A 157 7.36 18.07 10.31
C PRO A 157 7.41 17.04 11.45
N ILE A 158 6.63 17.26 12.51
CA ILE A 158 6.48 16.36 13.65
C ILE A 158 5.80 15.03 13.26
N ALA A 159 4.75 15.10 12.43
CA ALA A 159 4.08 13.90 11.93
C ALA A 159 4.99 13.06 11.02
N ILE A 160 5.89 13.73 10.28
CA ILE A 160 6.92 13.09 9.45
C ILE A 160 7.99 12.42 10.33
N GLN A 161 8.32 13.00 11.48
CA GLN A 161 9.28 12.42 12.44
C GLN A 161 8.72 11.17 13.14
N LEU A 162 7.40 11.10 13.38
CA LEU A 162 6.81 10.05 14.20
C LEU A 162 6.54 8.74 13.47
N HIS A 163 6.09 8.78 12.21
CA HIS A 163 5.92 7.59 11.38
C HIS A 163 5.59 7.95 9.91
N PRO A 164 6.57 8.16 9.04
CA PRO A 164 6.31 8.44 7.63
C PRO A 164 5.62 7.28 6.92
N GLN A 165 5.81 6.03 7.37
CA GLN A 165 5.12 4.88 6.81
C GLN A 165 3.60 4.96 7.00
N CYS A 166 3.12 5.52 8.12
CA CYS A 166 1.69 5.74 8.34
C CYS A 166 1.14 6.94 7.56
N LEU A 167 1.94 7.98 7.33
CA LEU A 167 1.45 9.25 6.81
C LEU A 167 1.54 9.38 5.29
N LEU A 168 2.59 8.89 4.65
CA LEU A 168 2.72 8.97 3.19
C LEU A 168 1.80 7.98 2.47
N GLY A 169 1.60 6.79 3.02
CA GLY A 169 0.59 5.84 2.54
C GLY A 169 -0.83 6.40 2.67
N ILE A 170 -1.12 7.04 3.79
CA ILE A 170 -2.43 7.64 4.07
C ILE A 170 -2.67 8.89 3.22
N GLN A 171 -1.67 9.71 2.90
CA GLN A 171 -1.89 10.93 2.09
C GLN A 171 -2.21 10.67 0.62
N SER A 172 -1.57 9.69 0.00
CA SER A 172 -1.94 9.31 -1.37
C SER A 172 -3.33 8.66 -1.41
N ILE A 173 -3.67 7.90 -0.38
CA ILE A 173 -4.98 7.29 -0.21
C ILE A 173 -6.02 8.36 0.16
N LEU A 174 -5.74 9.30 1.05
CA LEU A 174 -6.65 10.37 1.44
C LEU A 174 -6.89 11.39 0.31
N ARG A 175 -5.94 11.68 -0.58
CA ARG A 175 -6.20 12.48 -1.78
C ARG A 175 -7.23 11.83 -2.70
N ASN A 176 -7.17 10.53 -2.86
CA ASN A 176 -8.17 9.79 -3.62
C ASN A 176 -9.49 9.63 -2.86
N TRP A 177 -9.45 9.59 -1.53
CA TRP A 177 -10.65 9.47 -0.68
C TRP A 177 -11.39 10.79 -0.48
N THR A 178 -10.71 11.92 -0.38
CA THR A 178 -11.37 13.25 -0.38
C THR A 178 -12.12 13.47 -1.69
N PHE A 179 -11.61 13.00 -2.81
CA PHE A 179 -12.31 13.08 -4.09
C PHE A 179 -13.57 12.20 -4.16
N LEU A 180 -13.60 11.07 -3.45
CA LEU A 180 -14.77 10.18 -3.37
C LEU A 180 -15.83 10.68 -2.38
N ILE A 181 -15.42 11.36 -1.30
CA ILE A 181 -16.35 11.93 -0.30
C ILE A 181 -17.03 13.19 -0.83
N PHE A 182 -16.35 14.02 -1.64
CA PHE A 182 -16.95 15.23 -2.23
C PHE A 182 -17.83 14.97 -3.47
N LYS A 183 -17.90 13.72 -3.95
CA LYS A 183 -18.78 13.36 -5.08
C LYS A 183 -20.15 12.83 -4.65
N GLN A 184 -20.44 12.80 -3.34
CA GLN A 184 -21.72 12.33 -2.77
C GLN A 184 -22.38 13.36 -1.84
N VAL A 185 -22.18 14.67 -2.09
CA VAL A 185 -23.00 15.75 -1.50
C VAL A 185 -23.62 16.54 -2.62
#